data_af11b1d383f8e6646be5ca566cb825c0
#
_entry.id   af11b1d383f8e6646be5ca566cb825c0
#
_cell.length_a   1.000
_cell.length_b   1.000
_cell.length_c   1.000
_cell.angle_alpha   90.00
_cell.angle_beta   90.00
_cell.angle_gamma   90.00
#
_symmetry.space_group_name_H-M   'P 1'
#
loop_
_entity.id
_entity.type
_entity.pdbx_description
1 polymer ?
#
loop_
_entity_poly.entity_id
_entity_poly.type
_entity_poly.pdbx_seq_one_letter_code
_entity_poly.pdbx_strand_id
1 'polypeptide(L)' 'VVSEILTQPCVTTRVQAIEKWAAVADICRCLHNFNGVLQICAAFTNSAIFRLKNTWARVSKSVNFFLTSYIVLQN' A
#
# COMPACT_ATOMS: atom_id res chain seq x y z
N VAL A 1 -4.86 -4.95 7.12
CA VAL A 1 -4.58 -4.03 5.98
C VAL A 1 -5.48 -4.35 4.79
N VAL A 2 -5.47 -5.62 4.35
CA VAL A 2 -6.22 -6.01 3.15
C VAL A 2 -7.72 -5.78 3.35
N SER A 3 -8.30 -6.28 4.43
CA SER A 3 -9.74 -6.15 4.65
C SER A 3 -10.14 -4.69 4.85
N GLU A 4 -9.32 -3.89 5.50
CA GLU A 4 -9.60 -2.47 5.68
C GLU A 4 -9.71 -1.75 4.33
N ILE A 5 -8.84 -2.07 3.38
CA ILE A 5 -8.88 -1.46 2.05
C ILE A 5 -10.07 -1.98 1.25
N LEU A 6 -10.32 -3.28 1.27
CA LEU A 6 -11.37 -3.90 0.46
C LEU A 6 -12.78 -3.60 0.98
N THR A 7 -12.94 -3.27 2.26
CA THR A 7 -14.25 -2.91 2.82
C THR A 7 -14.66 -1.47 2.51
N GLN A 8 -13.78 -0.64 1.98
CA GLN A 8 -14.12 0.73 1.66
C GLN A 8 -15.07 0.78 0.47
N PRO A 9 -16.19 1.54 0.58
CA PRO A 9 -17.24 1.51 -0.44
C PRO A 9 -16.92 2.29 -1.70
N CYS A 10 -15.96 3.23 -1.67
CA CYS A 10 -15.65 4.03 -2.83
C CYS A 10 -14.14 4.17 -3.04
N VAL A 11 -13.77 4.57 -4.26
CA VAL A 11 -12.36 4.69 -4.65
C VAL A 11 -11.63 5.71 -3.80
N THR A 12 -12.26 6.84 -3.49
CA THR A 12 -11.63 7.90 -2.70
C THR A 12 -11.19 7.40 -1.32
N THR A 13 -12.06 6.66 -0.62
CA THR A 13 -11.73 6.11 0.69
C THR A 13 -10.69 5.00 0.60
N ARG A 14 -10.69 4.23 -0.50
CA ARG A 14 -9.64 3.23 -0.74
C ARG A 14 -8.28 3.87 -0.93
N VAL A 15 -8.21 4.96 -1.68
CA VAL A 15 -6.98 5.73 -1.86
C VAL A 15 -6.47 6.25 -0.53
N GLN A 16 -7.36 6.80 0.29
CA GLN A 16 -6.99 7.30 1.61
C GLN A 16 -6.43 6.17 2.50
N ALA A 17 -7.04 4.99 2.47
CA ALA A 17 -6.56 3.84 3.23
C ALA A 17 -5.17 3.40 2.76
N ILE A 18 -4.95 3.34 1.45
CA ILE A 18 -3.66 2.98 0.87
C ILE A 18 -2.58 3.99 1.29
N GLU A 19 -2.89 5.26 1.19
CA GLU A 19 -1.93 6.31 1.54
C GLU A 19 -1.62 6.31 3.04
N LYS A 20 -2.62 6.05 3.88
CA LYS A 20 -2.44 5.89 5.32
C LYS A 20 -1.46 4.76 5.63
N TRP A 21 -1.65 3.59 5.03
CA TRP A 21 -0.78 2.45 5.28
C TRP A 21 0.61 2.65 4.67
N ALA A 22 0.71 3.36 3.55
CA ALA A 22 2.00 3.73 2.99
C ALA A 22 2.77 4.65 3.93
N ALA A 23 2.09 5.59 4.59
CA ALA A 23 2.71 6.45 5.59
C ALA A 23 3.20 5.63 6.79
N VAL A 24 2.42 4.66 7.25
CA VAL A 24 2.84 3.76 8.32
C VAL A 24 4.09 2.97 7.91
N ALA A 25 4.12 2.47 6.67
CA ALA A 25 5.28 1.76 6.16
C ALA A 25 6.53 2.66 6.13
N ASP A 26 6.37 3.92 5.75
CA ASP A 26 7.47 4.88 5.73
C ASP A 26 8.01 5.14 7.14
N ILE A 27 7.13 5.25 8.13
CA ILE A 27 7.53 5.39 9.53
C ILE A 27 8.29 4.15 9.99
N CYS A 28 7.80 2.96 9.66
CA CYS A 28 8.49 1.72 9.98
C CYS A 28 9.88 1.67 9.37
N ARG A 29 10.03 2.15 8.14
CA ARG A 29 11.33 2.24 7.47
C ARG A 29 12.28 3.16 8.23
N CYS A 30 11.80 4.32 8.66
CA CYS A 30 12.59 5.28 9.41
C CYS A 30 13.05 4.73 10.76
N LEU A 31 12.25 3.86 11.37
CA LEU A 31 12.56 3.19 12.63
C LEU A 31 13.35 1.89 12.42
N HIS A 32 13.74 1.59 11.18
CA HIS A 32 14.43 0.34 10.81
C HIS A 32 13.60 -0.92 11.10
N ASN A 33 12.27 -0.77 11.19
CA ASN A 33 11.36 -1.90 11.37
C ASN A 33 10.97 -2.46 10.00
N PHE A 34 11.91 -3.17 9.35
CA PHE A 34 11.69 -3.68 8.00
C PHE A 34 10.64 -4.76 7.94
N ASN A 35 10.42 -5.51 9.02
CA ASN A 35 9.34 -6.50 9.08
C ASN A 35 7.97 -5.83 8.89
N GLY A 36 7.74 -4.69 9.52
CA GLY A 36 6.50 -3.93 9.34
C GLY A 36 6.33 -3.46 7.90
N VAL A 37 7.40 -2.96 7.28
CA VAL A 37 7.37 -2.54 5.88
C VAL A 37 7.02 -3.72 4.98
N LEU A 38 7.67 -4.86 5.17
CA LEU A 38 7.45 -6.05 4.37
C LEU A 38 6.03 -6.58 4.51
N GLN A 39 5.48 -6.57 5.72
CA GLN A 39 4.10 -7.01 5.97
C GLN A 39 3.09 -6.13 5.23
N ILE A 40 3.27 -4.82 5.27
CA ILE A 40 2.38 -3.88 4.60
C ILE A 40 2.49 -4.03 3.08
N CYS A 41 3.70 -4.14 2.57
CA CYS A 41 3.92 -4.34 1.13
C CYS A 41 3.36 -5.67 0.65
N ALA A 42 3.50 -6.73 1.45
CA ALA A 42 2.91 -8.03 1.13
C ALA A 42 1.38 -7.95 1.03
N ALA A 43 0.74 -7.15 1.89
CA ALA A 43 -0.70 -6.91 1.80
C ALA A 43 -1.07 -6.26 0.48
N PHE A 44 -0.28 -5.32 -0.02
CA PHE A 44 -0.52 -4.66 -1.29
C PHE A 44 -0.27 -5.56 -2.50
N THR A 45 0.44 -6.66 -2.35
CA THR A 45 0.60 -7.65 -3.43
C THR A 45 -0.59 -8.58 -3.55
N ASN A 46 -1.54 -8.54 -2.59
CA ASN A 46 -2.77 -9.32 -2.70
C ASN A 46 -3.47 -9.00 -4.02
N SER A 47 -3.86 -10.04 -4.76
CA SER A 47 -4.40 -9.87 -6.10
C SER A 47 -5.67 -9.01 -6.13
N ALA A 48 -6.50 -9.09 -5.08
CA ALA A 48 -7.73 -8.29 -5.01
C ALA A 48 -7.41 -6.79 -4.92
N ILE A 49 -6.37 -6.42 -4.17
CA ILE A 49 -5.95 -5.02 -4.06
C ILE A 49 -5.17 -4.60 -5.30
N PHE A 50 -4.25 -5.44 -5.76
CA PHE A 50 -3.41 -5.14 -6.92
C PHE A 50 -4.24 -4.85 -8.17
N ARG A 51 -5.40 -5.49 -8.31
CA ARG A 51 -6.29 -5.32 -9.46
C ARG A 51 -7.11 -4.04 -9.42
N LEU A 52 -7.09 -3.28 -8.34
CA LEU A 52 -7.86 -2.04 -8.21
C LEU A 52 -7.20 -0.91 -9.00
N LYS A 53 -7.18 -1.04 -10.31
CA LYS A 53 -6.45 -0.12 -11.20
C LYS A 53 -6.92 1.33 -11.07
N ASN A 54 -8.23 1.54 -10.96
CA ASN A 54 -8.77 2.88 -10.78
C ASN A 54 -8.34 3.50 -9.47
N THR A 55 -8.24 2.69 -8.43
CA THR A 55 -7.76 3.14 -7.12
C THR A 55 -6.28 3.53 -7.21
N TRP A 56 -5.46 2.68 -7.80
CA TRP A 56 -4.02 2.96 -7.94
C TRP A 56 -3.74 4.17 -8.82
N ALA A 57 -4.57 4.42 -9.83
CA ALA A 57 -4.43 5.60 -10.68
C ALA A 57 -4.59 6.91 -9.91
N ARG A 58 -5.32 6.88 -8.81
CA ARG A 58 -5.56 8.05 -7.96
C ARG A 58 -4.58 8.17 -6.79
N VAL A 59 -3.82 7.13 -6.52
CA VAL A 59 -2.78 7.17 -5.47
C VAL A 59 -1.65 8.08 -5.96
N SER A 60 -1.05 8.85 -5.05
CA SER A 60 0.02 9.78 -5.42
C SER A 60 1.20 9.02 -6.02
N LYS A 61 1.91 9.67 -6.93
CA LYS A 61 3.06 9.05 -7.61
C LYS A 61 4.16 8.68 -6.63
N SER A 62 4.37 9.48 -5.59
CA SER A 62 5.36 9.21 -4.57
C SER A 62 5.07 7.92 -3.83
N VAL A 63 3.80 7.72 -3.43
CA VAL A 63 3.36 6.51 -2.74
C VAL A 63 3.47 5.30 -3.66
N ASN A 64 3.03 5.44 -4.90
CA ASN A 64 3.14 4.38 -5.90
C ASN A 64 4.58 3.93 -6.09
N PHE A 65 5.47 4.88 -6.26
CA PHE A 65 6.90 4.59 -6.45
C PHE A 65 7.49 3.88 -5.22
N PHE A 66 7.18 4.37 -4.03
CA PHE A 66 7.65 3.78 -2.78
C PHE A 66 7.21 2.32 -2.66
N LEU A 67 5.91 2.06 -2.85
CA LEU A 67 5.36 0.72 -2.72
C LEU A 67 5.88 -0.21 -3.82
N THR A 68 5.99 0.27 -5.05
CA THR A 68 6.50 -0.51 -6.17
C THR A 68 7.95 -0.94 -5.93
N SER A 69 8.77 -0.05 -5.40
CA SER A 69 10.16 -0.36 -5.08
C SER A 69 10.28 -1.53 -4.11
N TYR A 70 9.45 -1.54 -3.06
CA TYR A 70 9.47 -2.64 -2.08
C TYR A 70 8.87 -3.92 -2.63
N ILE A 71 7.81 -3.83 -3.43
CA ILE A 71 7.19 -5.01 -4.04
C ILE A 71 8.17 -5.71 -4.98
N VAL A 72 8.90 -4.95 -5.78
CA VAL A 72 9.91 -5.50 -6.70
C VAL A 72 11.02 -6.20 -5.93
N LEU A 73 11.44 -5.64 -4.80
CA LEU A 73 12.49 -6.24 -3.98
C LEU A 73 12.08 -7.57 -3.35
N GLN A 74 10.79 -7.80 -3.13
CA GLN A 74 10.28 -9.06 -2.56
C GLN A 74 10.20 -10.17 -3.59
N ASN A 75 10.12 -9.83 -4.84
CA ASN A 75 10.02 -10.79 -5.93
C ASN A 75 11.39 -11.05 -6.52
#